data_696faf9ea4c26f5c24175a73db7bb46d
#
_entry.id   696faf9ea4c26f5c24175a73db7bb46d
#
_cell.length_a   1.000
_cell.length_b   1.000
_cell.length_c   1.000
_cell.angle_alpha   90.00
_cell.angle_beta   90.00
_cell.angle_gamma   90.00
#
_symmetry.space_group_name_H-M   'P 1'
#
loop_
_entity.id
_entity.type
_entity.pdbx_description
1 polymer ?
#
loop_
_entity_poly.entity_id
_entity_poly.type
_entity_poly.pdbx_seq_one_letter_code
_entity_poly.pdbx_strand_id
1 'polypeptide(L)'
;GLARDPNAAFLGAQFAKTTKYFDVPARKGHEGGLFYLMTDPSKCKGCGECVQACGAHEALTMAPKNPEMLARYRAAARLYRDLPDTPRHYIQDKVLADIMLKQSTLLYTGGAASCMGCGEATAIRMMLAATNFAYGEQAVGIVAATGCNTVFGSTWPYNPYQVPWTNSLFENAPAVAMGVRAMWDRQGLKHKRLWVLGGDGAMLDIGFQSLSRMLMSGMDIKVLVLDTQVYSNTGGQSSTATFTAQDSKMSAYGKREHGKSEQRKELAQIAIMHPGVFVAQTTPAHINHFYRAILAANEYPGPAVVITYAPCMPEHGIGDDAAFGQSKLAVDSRAFPLLVHDPRAGETLKER
;
A
#
# COMPACT_ATOMS: atom_id res chain seq x y z
N GLY A 1 -36.92 6.41 -1.77
CA GLY A 1 -36.38 6.52 -0.43
C GLY A 1 -35.72 7.84 -0.08
N LEU A 2 -34.81 8.38 -0.92
CA LEU A 2 -33.98 9.55 -0.62
C LEU A 2 -34.82 10.80 -0.27
N ALA A 3 -35.92 11.07 -0.94
CA ALA A 3 -36.74 12.28 -0.74
C ALA A 3 -37.36 12.42 0.67
N ARG A 4 -37.39 11.35 1.45
CA ARG A 4 -37.92 11.36 2.82
C ARG A 4 -36.82 11.33 3.90
N ASP A 5 -35.53 11.27 3.52
CA ASP A 5 -34.42 11.29 4.46
C ASP A 5 -34.16 12.75 4.91
N PRO A 6 -34.03 13.02 6.22
CA PRO A 6 -33.72 14.35 6.73
C PRO A 6 -32.39 14.90 6.15
N ASN A 7 -31.52 14.05 5.63
CA ASN A 7 -30.27 14.42 4.99
C ASN A 7 -30.36 14.44 3.46
N ALA A 8 -31.55 14.41 2.85
CA ALA A 8 -31.73 14.25 1.40
C ALA A 8 -30.90 15.25 0.57
N ALA A 9 -30.87 16.53 0.98
CA ALA A 9 -30.09 17.56 0.30
C ALA A 9 -28.59 17.28 0.36
N PHE A 10 -28.07 16.88 1.53
CA PHE A 10 -26.68 16.50 1.71
C PHE A 10 -26.32 15.24 0.90
N LEU A 11 -27.16 14.23 0.96
CA LEU A 11 -26.96 13.00 0.21
C LEU A 11 -26.99 13.22 -1.30
N GLY A 12 -27.91 14.03 -1.78
CA GLY A 12 -27.99 14.42 -3.20
C GLY A 12 -26.74 15.16 -3.70
N ALA A 13 -26.17 16.01 -2.85
CA ALA A 13 -24.97 16.77 -3.18
C ALA A 13 -23.68 15.92 -3.30
N GLN A 14 -23.71 14.67 -2.82
CA GLN A 14 -22.56 13.76 -2.97
C GLN A 14 -22.48 13.14 -4.37
N PHE A 15 -23.52 13.22 -5.19
CA PHE A 15 -23.54 12.70 -6.55
C PHE A 15 -23.08 13.75 -7.55
N ALA A 16 -22.13 13.40 -8.40
CA ALA A 16 -21.59 14.30 -9.42
C ALA A 16 -21.71 13.71 -10.82
N LYS A 17 -22.00 14.58 -11.80
CA LYS A 17 -21.81 14.27 -13.21
C LYS A 17 -20.36 14.53 -13.57
N THR A 18 -19.68 13.50 -14.07
CA THR A 18 -18.29 13.62 -14.51
C THR A 18 -18.18 13.37 -16.00
N THR A 19 -17.21 13.98 -16.65
CA THR A 19 -16.98 13.77 -18.08
C THR A 19 -16.79 12.30 -18.40
N LYS A 20 -16.01 11.55 -17.60
CA LYS A 20 -15.68 10.14 -17.84
C LYS A 20 -16.89 9.23 -17.72
N TYR A 21 -17.69 9.37 -16.68
CA TYR A 21 -18.75 8.40 -16.34
C TYR A 21 -20.14 8.87 -16.74
N PHE A 22 -20.35 10.16 -17.03
CA PHE A 22 -21.63 10.72 -17.47
C PHE A 22 -21.60 11.17 -18.93
N ASP A 23 -20.75 12.16 -19.27
CA ASP A 23 -20.79 12.79 -20.59
C ASP A 23 -20.32 11.87 -21.71
N VAL A 24 -19.23 11.13 -21.51
CA VAL A 24 -18.68 10.24 -22.53
C VAL A 24 -19.64 9.08 -22.86
N PRO A 25 -20.24 8.36 -21.88
CA PRO A 25 -21.29 7.38 -22.17
C PRO A 25 -22.50 8.00 -22.87
N ALA A 26 -22.99 9.14 -22.38
CA ALA A 26 -24.14 9.82 -22.99
C ALA A 26 -23.92 10.17 -24.47
N ARG A 27 -22.73 10.67 -24.84
CA ARG A 27 -22.36 10.94 -26.25
C ARG A 27 -22.33 9.69 -27.11
N LYS A 28 -22.12 8.52 -26.50
CA LYS A 28 -22.13 7.22 -27.21
C LYS A 28 -23.51 6.55 -27.22
N GLY A 29 -24.54 7.23 -26.76
CA GLY A 29 -25.90 6.72 -26.70
C GLY A 29 -26.16 5.74 -25.55
N HIS A 30 -25.28 5.73 -24.52
CA HIS A 30 -25.45 4.94 -23.31
C HIS A 30 -25.95 5.80 -22.17
N GLU A 31 -26.55 5.19 -21.17
CA GLU A 31 -26.93 5.88 -19.94
C GLU A 31 -25.69 6.40 -19.21
N GLY A 32 -25.70 7.65 -18.78
CA GLY A 32 -24.63 8.28 -18.00
C GLY A 32 -24.74 7.92 -16.52
N GLY A 33 -23.63 7.51 -15.91
CA GLY A 33 -23.54 7.19 -14.50
C GLY A 33 -23.23 8.43 -13.64
N LEU A 34 -23.89 8.53 -12.49
CA LEU A 34 -23.54 9.52 -11.47
C LEU A 34 -22.39 9.00 -10.61
N PHE A 35 -21.34 9.78 -10.48
CA PHE A 35 -20.22 9.45 -9.62
C PHE A 35 -20.54 9.82 -8.17
N TYR A 36 -20.29 8.92 -7.24
CA TYR A 36 -20.52 9.11 -5.82
C TYR A 36 -19.25 8.84 -5.05
N LEU A 37 -18.79 9.83 -4.27
CA LEU A 37 -17.62 9.72 -3.40
C LEU A 37 -18.07 9.81 -1.94
N MET A 38 -17.70 8.82 -1.14
CA MET A 38 -18.09 8.73 0.26
C MET A 38 -16.90 8.42 1.16
N THR A 39 -16.87 9.07 2.31
CA THR A 39 -15.96 8.75 3.40
C THR A 39 -16.74 8.17 4.57
N ASP A 40 -16.42 6.95 4.98
CA ASP A 40 -17.00 6.35 6.20
C ASP A 40 -16.35 6.99 7.45
N PRO A 41 -17.07 7.80 8.22
CA PRO A 41 -16.50 8.50 9.36
C PRO A 41 -16.06 7.59 10.50
N SER A 42 -16.57 6.35 10.55
CA SER A 42 -16.18 5.34 11.55
C SER A 42 -14.81 4.72 11.20
N LYS A 43 -14.41 4.75 9.94
CA LYS A 43 -13.15 4.20 9.43
C LYS A 43 -12.10 5.26 9.13
N CYS A 44 -12.54 6.51 8.96
CA CYS A 44 -11.65 7.65 8.73
C CYS A 44 -10.93 8.03 10.03
N LYS A 45 -9.61 8.02 10.01
CA LYS A 45 -8.75 8.42 11.14
C LYS A 45 -8.51 9.93 11.24
N GLY A 46 -8.81 10.69 10.20
CA GLY A 46 -8.60 12.13 10.18
C GLY A 46 -7.15 12.54 9.92
N CYS A 47 -6.35 11.71 9.27
CA CYS A 47 -4.93 11.98 9.02
C CYS A 47 -4.65 13.08 7.99
N GLY A 48 -5.64 13.52 7.19
CA GLY A 48 -5.41 14.58 6.19
C GLY A 48 -4.76 14.16 4.88
N GLU A 49 -4.21 12.95 4.77
CA GLU A 49 -3.49 12.45 3.59
C GLU A 49 -4.26 12.62 2.26
N CYS A 50 -5.57 12.33 2.28
CA CYS A 50 -6.40 12.46 1.08
C CYS A 50 -6.52 13.93 0.62
N VAL A 51 -6.51 14.87 1.56
CA VAL A 51 -6.52 16.32 1.28
C VAL A 51 -5.18 16.75 0.70
N GLN A 52 -4.07 16.31 1.29
CA GLN A 52 -2.73 16.58 0.76
C GLN A 52 -2.54 15.97 -0.65
N ALA A 53 -2.98 14.74 -0.86
CA ALA A 53 -2.92 14.08 -2.15
C ALA A 53 -3.80 14.78 -3.21
N CYS A 54 -4.91 15.40 -2.79
CA CYS A 54 -5.76 16.21 -3.66
C CYS A 54 -5.04 17.48 -4.15
N GLY A 55 -4.21 18.09 -3.31
CA GLY A 55 -3.34 19.21 -3.64
C GLY A 55 -4.07 20.37 -4.34
N ALA A 56 -3.58 20.80 -5.49
CA ALA A 56 -4.11 21.92 -6.26
C ALA A 56 -5.54 21.75 -6.79
N HIS A 57 -6.11 20.54 -6.72
CA HIS A 57 -7.51 20.32 -7.11
C HIS A 57 -8.51 20.80 -6.06
N GLU A 58 -8.10 20.94 -4.80
CA GLU A 58 -8.90 21.44 -3.67
C GLU A 58 -10.31 20.81 -3.54
N ALA A 59 -10.47 19.58 -4.07
CA ALA A 59 -11.76 18.89 -4.08
C ALA A 59 -12.13 18.26 -2.73
N LEU A 60 -11.16 18.18 -1.81
CA LEU A 60 -11.33 17.60 -0.48
C LEU A 60 -10.85 18.59 0.59
N THR A 61 -11.61 18.68 1.67
CA THR A 61 -11.27 19.53 2.83
C THR A 61 -11.44 18.74 4.12
N MET A 62 -10.68 19.10 5.15
CA MET A 62 -10.88 18.56 6.49
C MET A 62 -12.11 19.20 7.14
N ALA A 63 -12.93 18.39 7.79
CA ALA A 63 -14.09 18.83 8.55
C ALA A 63 -14.08 18.23 9.97
N PRO A 64 -14.50 18.97 11.00
CA PRO A 64 -14.55 18.44 12.37
C PRO A 64 -15.60 17.34 12.49
N LYS A 65 -15.27 16.26 13.22
CA LYS A 65 -16.19 15.17 13.52
C LYS A 65 -17.15 15.53 14.66
N ASN A 66 -17.93 16.59 14.49
CA ASN A 66 -19.00 16.92 15.42
C ASN A 66 -20.23 15.98 15.22
N PRO A 67 -21.19 15.94 16.17
CA PRO A 67 -22.36 15.06 16.09
C PRO A 67 -23.17 15.21 14.81
N GLU A 68 -23.33 16.43 14.31
CA GLU A 68 -24.09 16.72 13.10
C GLU A 68 -23.40 16.15 11.85
N MET A 69 -22.09 16.42 11.68
CA MET A 69 -21.31 15.88 10.58
C MET A 69 -21.25 14.35 10.63
N LEU A 70 -21.09 13.76 11.82
CA LEU A 70 -21.10 12.32 11.98
C LEU A 70 -22.44 11.71 11.57
N ALA A 71 -23.57 12.34 11.91
CA ALA A 71 -24.90 11.88 11.51
C ALA A 71 -25.06 11.91 9.98
N ARG A 72 -24.67 13.01 9.32
CA ARG A 72 -24.71 13.16 7.86
C ARG A 72 -23.86 12.12 7.13
N TYR A 73 -22.59 11.97 7.52
CA TYR A 73 -21.68 11.00 6.88
C TYR A 73 -22.05 9.55 7.18
N ARG A 74 -22.61 9.26 8.35
CA ARG A 74 -23.20 7.92 8.62
C ARG A 74 -24.39 7.63 7.73
N ALA A 75 -25.24 8.63 7.44
CA ALA A 75 -26.33 8.47 6.48
C ALA A 75 -25.79 8.22 5.07
N ALA A 76 -24.76 8.95 4.64
CA ALA A 76 -24.08 8.74 3.36
C ALA A 76 -23.45 7.34 3.28
N ALA A 77 -22.80 6.87 4.35
CA ALA A 77 -22.22 5.54 4.40
C ALA A 77 -23.26 4.41 4.37
N ARG A 78 -24.44 4.63 4.97
CA ARG A 78 -25.57 3.70 4.83
C ARG A 78 -26.08 3.65 3.40
N LEU A 79 -26.36 4.82 2.82
CA LEU A 79 -26.80 4.90 1.42
C LEU A 79 -25.80 4.19 0.50
N TYR A 80 -24.49 4.41 0.67
CA TYR A 80 -23.47 3.76 -0.14
C TYR A 80 -23.56 2.23 -0.08
N ARG A 81 -23.80 1.67 1.10
CA ARG A 81 -23.97 0.21 1.26
C ARG A 81 -25.25 -0.34 0.63
N ASP A 82 -26.26 0.50 0.50
CA ASP A 82 -27.55 0.14 -0.10
C ASP A 82 -27.58 0.37 -1.63
N LEU A 83 -26.58 1.06 -2.18
CA LEU A 83 -26.44 1.23 -3.63
C LEU A 83 -25.98 -0.10 -4.27
N PRO A 84 -26.46 -0.39 -5.49
CA PRO A 84 -25.93 -1.50 -6.25
C PRO A 84 -24.45 -1.27 -6.60
N ASP A 85 -23.72 -2.35 -6.84
CA ASP A 85 -22.36 -2.27 -7.36
C ASP A 85 -22.31 -1.45 -8.65
N THR A 86 -21.18 -0.78 -8.86
CA THR A 86 -20.94 -0.04 -10.10
C THR A 86 -21.12 -0.97 -11.30
N PRO A 87 -22.02 -0.62 -12.24
CA PRO A 87 -22.23 -1.43 -13.45
C PRO A 87 -20.94 -1.67 -14.22
N ARG A 88 -20.74 -2.91 -14.64
CA ARG A 88 -19.48 -3.39 -15.26
C ARG A 88 -19.02 -2.55 -16.45
N HIS A 89 -19.95 -2.00 -17.23
CA HIS A 89 -19.62 -1.19 -18.42
C HIS A 89 -18.94 0.15 -18.11
N TYR A 90 -18.99 0.64 -16.86
CA TYR A 90 -18.23 1.83 -16.44
C TYR A 90 -16.79 1.50 -16.00
N ILE A 91 -16.49 0.23 -15.75
CA ILE A 91 -15.19 -0.20 -15.19
C ILE A 91 -14.30 -0.71 -16.34
N GLN A 92 -13.14 -0.13 -16.49
CA GLN A 92 -12.11 -0.57 -17.42
C GLN A 92 -10.95 -1.20 -16.65
N ASP A 93 -10.78 -2.51 -16.73
CA ASP A 93 -9.79 -3.28 -15.94
C ASP A 93 -8.33 -2.84 -16.17
N LYS A 94 -8.06 -2.16 -17.29
CA LYS A 94 -6.72 -1.64 -17.60
C LYS A 94 -6.50 -0.19 -17.15
N VAL A 95 -7.52 0.45 -16.57
CA VAL A 95 -7.48 1.86 -16.16
C VAL A 95 -7.47 1.93 -14.64
N LEU A 96 -6.31 2.22 -14.07
CA LEU A 96 -6.13 2.29 -12.62
C LEU A 96 -7.07 3.30 -11.92
N ALA A 97 -7.52 4.34 -12.62
CA ALA A 97 -8.50 5.29 -12.07
C ALA A 97 -9.84 4.63 -11.71
N ASP A 98 -10.14 3.45 -12.26
CA ASP A 98 -11.37 2.71 -11.98
C ASP A 98 -11.25 1.72 -10.82
N ILE A 99 -10.07 1.62 -10.21
CA ILE A 99 -9.78 0.70 -9.10
C ILE A 99 -10.77 0.86 -7.92
N MET A 100 -11.18 2.10 -7.65
CA MET A 100 -12.09 2.42 -6.54
C MET A 100 -13.58 2.24 -6.91
N LEU A 101 -13.91 1.93 -8.14
CA LEU A 101 -15.30 1.72 -8.58
C LEU A 101 -15.84 0.34 -8.22
N LYS A 102 -14.99 -0.61 -7.90
CA LYS A 102 -15.38 -1.93 -7.40
C LYS A 102 -15.32 -1.94 -5.88
N GLN A 103 -16.42 -2.23 -5.21
CA GLN A 103 -16.47 -2.34 -3.76
C GLN A 103 -15.57 -3.47 -3.23
N SER A 104 -15.53 -4.60 -3.96
CA SER A 104 -14.69 -5.76 -3.66
C SER A 104 -13.18 -5.50 -3.83
N THR A 105 -12.75 -4.36 -4.37
CA THR A 105 -11.34 -4.06 -4.59
C THR A 105 -10.58 -3.85 -3.28
N LEU A 106 -11.25 -3.36 -2.25
CA LEU A 106 -10.62 -3.01 -0.99
C LEU A 106 -10.53 -4.23 -0.07
N LEU A 107 -9.47 -5.00 -0.21
CA LEU A 107 -9.19 -6.20 0.61
C LEU A 107 -8.57 -5.89 1.98
N TYR A 108 -8.65 -4.64 2.40
CA TYR A 108 -8.15 -4.17 3.68
C TYR A 108 -9.19 -3.26 4.34
N THR A 109 -9.71 -3.66 5.48
CA THR A 109 -10.70 -2.88 6.21
C THR A 109 -10.08 -1.60 6.78
N GLY A 110 -10.67 -0.45 6.46
CA GLY A 110 -10.25 0.84 7.02
C GLY A 110 -10.51 0.90 8.54
N GLY A 111 -9.79 1.82 9.23
CA GLY A 111 -9.92 2.01 10.68
C GLY A 111 -9.18 0.98 11.53
N ALA A 112 -8.32 0.14 10.94
CA ALA A 112 -7.46 -0.78 11.68
C ALA A 112 -6.52 -0.06 12.68
N ALA A 113 -5.91 -0.80 13.57
CA ALA A 113 -5.08 -0.29 14.67
C ALA A 113 -3.73 0.34 14.24
N SER A 114 -3.46 0.54 12.95
CA SER A 114 -2.31 1.31 12.47
C SER A 114 -2.38 2.77 12.92
N CYS A 115 -1.25 3.44 13.04
CA CYS A 115 -1.19 4.87 13.33
C CYS A 115 -1.95 5.71 12.28
N MET A 116 -2.33 6.94 12.63
CA MET A 116 -2.79 7.91 11.63
C MET A 116 -1.67 8.23 10.66
N GLY A 117 -1.97 8.33 9.37
CA GLY A 117 -0.98 8.60 8.33
C GLY A 117 0.03 7.47 8.05
N CYS A 118 -0.12 6.29 8.63
CA CYS A 118 0.83 5.18 8.53
C CYS A 118 1.16 4.82 7.07
N GLY A 119 2.41 5.01 6.68
CA GLY A 119 2.91 4.70 5.33
C GLY A 119 2.85 3.21 5.00
N GLU A 120 3.11 2.32 5.97
CA GLU A 120 2.99 0.87 5.77
C GLU A 120 1.55 0.48 5.43
N ALA A 121 0.57 0.94 6.21
CA ALA A 121 -0.84 0.62 5.99
C ALA A 121 -1.34 1.16 4.65
N THR A 122 -0.87 2.33 4.23
CA THR A 122 -1.19 2.93 2.93
C THR A 122 -0.63 2.08 1.78
N ALA A 123 0.65 1.69 1.85
CA ALA A 123 1.28 0.84 0.84
C ALA A 123 0.61 -0.53 0.70
N ILE A 124 0.29 -1.19 1.82
CA ILE A 124 -0.39 -2.49 1.83
C ILE A 124 -1.79 -2.38 1.19
N ARG A 125 -2.56 -1.35 1.57
CA ARG A 125 -3.91 -1.13 1.01
C ARG A 125 -3.87 -0.93 -0.50
N MET A 126 -2.94 -0.12 -0.99
CA MET A 126 -2.77 0.13 -2.42
C MET A 126 -2.30 -1.12 -3.17
N MET A 127 -1.35 -1.88 -2.62
CA MET A 127 -0.89 -3.15 -3.20
C MET A 127 -2.02 -4.17 -3.30
N LEU A 128 -2.80 -4.35 -2.23
CA LEU A 128 -3.93 -5.27 -2.22
C LEU A 128 -5.01 -4.84 -3.22
N ALA A 129 -5.34 -3.55 -3.25
CA ALA A 129 -6.33 -3.02 -4.18
C ALA A 129 -5.90 -3.24 -5.65
N ALA A 130 -4.64 -2.95 -6.00
CA ALA A 130 -4.11 -3.15 -7.34
C ALA A 130 -4.11 -4.63 -7.75
N THR A 131 -3.67 -5.51 -6.84
CA THR A 131 -3.62 -6.94 -7.11
C THR A 131 -5.02 -7.54 -7.27
N ASN A 132 -5.97 -7.16 -6.39
CA ASN A 132 -7.36 -7.60 -6.50
C ASN A 132 -8.05 -7.09 -7.77
N PHE A 133 -7.83 -5.83 -8.11
CA PHE A 133 -8.42 -5.25 -9.31
C PHE A 133 -8.02 -6.00 -10.58
N ALA A 134 -6.76 -6.41 -10.66
CA ALA A 134 -6.22 -7.11 -11.82
C ALA A 134 -6.51 -8.62 -11.84
N TYR A 135 -6.51 -9.29 -10.67
CA TYR A 135 -6.52 -10.76 -10.59
C TYR A 135 -7.70 -11.35 -9.81
N GLY A 136 -8.50 -10.51 -9.13
CA GLY A 136 -9.63 -10.93 -8.31
C GLY A 136 -9.25 -11.25 -6.85
N GLU A 137 -10.25 -11.20 -5.97
CA GLU A 137 -10.08 -11.31 -4.51
C GLU A 137 -9.51 -12.65 -4.04
N GLN A 138 -9.81 -13.73 -4.75
CA GLN A 138 -9.32 -15.07 -4.40
C GLN A 138 -7.90 -15.35 -4.90
N ALA A 139 -7.32 -14.43 -5.68
CA ALA A 139 -5.98 -14.61 -6.22
C ALA A 139 -4.87 -14.25 -5.25
N VAL A 140 -5.16 -13.60 -4.12
CA VAL A 140 -4.13 -13.03 -3.23
C VAL A 140 -4.02 -13.82 -1.94
N GLY A 141 -2.79 -14.04 -1.48
CA GLY A 141 -2.50 -14.53 -0.13
C GLY A 141 -1.25 -13.84 0.42
N ILE A 142 -1.17 -13.71 1.73
CA ILE A 142 -0.13 -12.97 2.43
C ILE A 142 0.59 -13.85 3.44
N VAL A 143 1.93 -13.73 3.46
CA VAL A 143 2.80 -14.18 4.56
C VAL A 143 3.49 -12.94 5.13
N ALA A 144 3.17 -12.58 6.36
CA ALA A 144 3.71 -11.39 7.01
C ALA A 144 4.86 -11.74 7.96
N ALA A 145 5.91 -10.92 7.93
CA ALA A 145 6.95 -10.90 8.95
C ALA A 145 6.51 -10.03 10.13
N THR A 146 6.91 -10.40 11.33
CA THR A 146 6.61 -9.61 12.54
C THR A 146 7.10 -8.15 12.40
N GLY A 147 6.30 -7.22 12.86
CA GLY A 147 6.52 -5.78 12.82
C GLY A 147 5.20 -5.03 12.96
N CYS A 148 5.15 -3.75 12.64
CA CYS A 148 3.91 -2.96 12.70
C CYS A 148 2.79 -3.60 11.89
N ASN A 149 3.07 -4.10 10.69
CA ASN A 149 2.07 -4.72 9.83
C ASN A 149 1.38 -5.95 10.46
N THR A 150 2.07 -6.71 11.30
CA THR A 150 1.47 -7.82 12.02
C THR A 150 0.76 -7.36 13.29
N VAL A 151 1.25 -6.33 13.96
CA VAL A 151 0.60 -5.79 15.15
C VAL A 151 -0.78 -5.26 14.81
N PHE A 152 -0.91 -4.39 13.80
CA PHE A 152 -2.23 -3.93 13.39
C PHE A 152 -3.01 -4.95 12.54
N GLY A 153 -2.34 -5.99 12.02
CA GLY A 153 -2.92 -7.07 11.22
C GLY A 153 -3.42 -8.26 12.04
N SER A 154 -2.85 -8.52 13.21
CA SER A 154 -3.18 -9.70 14.03
C SER A 154 -4.03 -9.41 15.26
N THR A 155 -4.51 -8.18 15.44
CA THR A 155 -5.35 -7.80 16.58
C THR A 155 -6.71 -8.46 16.47
N TRP A 156 -6.90 -9.60 17.13
CA TRP A 156 -8.16 -10.30 17.17
C TRP A 156 -9.22 -9.50 17.96
N PRO A 157 -10.48 -9.42 17.47
CA PRO A 157 -11.05 -9.98 16.22
C PRO A 157 -10.92 -9.02 15.01
N TYR A 158 -10.10 -8.03 15.07
CA TYR A 158 -10.05 -6.87 14.17
C TYR A 158 -9.00 -6.98 13.06
N ASN A 159 -8.66 -8.21 12.62
CA ASN A 159 -7.77 -8.38 11.48
C ASN A 159 -8.33 -7.63 10.25
N PRO A 160 -7.60 -6.65 9.70
CA PRO A 160 -8.08 -5.84 8.58
C PRO A 160 -7.97 -6.55 7.23
N TYR A 161 -7.20 -7.62 7.12
CA TYR A 161 -6.98 -8.34 5.88
C TYR A 161 -8.17 -9.21 5.51
N GLN A 162 -8.72 -9.00 4.33
CA GLN A 162 -9.82 -9.79 3.76
C GLN A 162 -9.31 -10.86 2.79
N VAL A 163 -8.09 -11.31 2.97
CA VAL A 163 -7.42 -12.35 2.18
C VAL A 163 -6.83 -13.41 3.11
N PRO A 164 -6.53 -14.62 2.61
CA PRO A 164 -5.76 -15.59 3.36
C PRO A 164 -4.45 -14.97 3.85
N TRP A 165 -4.25 -14.99 5.16
CA TRP A 165 -3.14 -14.33 5.82
C TRP A 165 -2.55 -15.23 6.90
N THR A 166 -1.23 -15.27 6.93
CA THR A 166 -0.48 -15.88 8.03
C THR A 166 0.72 -15.00 8.37
N ASN A 167 1.24 -15.14 9.57
CA ASN A 167 2.48 -14.47 9.96
C ASN A 167 3.47 -15.48 10.56
N SER A 168 4.71 -15.09 10.53
CA SER A 168 5.81 -15.78 11.21
C SER A 168 6.74 -14.75 11.83
N LEU A 169 7.75 -15.21 12.57
CA LEU A 169 8.77 -14.34 13.12
C LEU A 169 9.48 -13.55 12.00
N PHE A 170 10.16 -12.48 12.38
CA PHE A 170 10.80 -11.50 11.49
C PHE A 170 11.55 -12.14 10.32
N GLU A 171 12.38 -13.15 10.62
CA GLU A 171 13.27 -13.84 9.68
C GLU A 171 12.58 -14.92 8.86
N ASN A 172 11.43 -15.42 9.32
CA ASN A 172 10.85 -16.65 8.77
C ASN A 172 9.89 -16.42 7.60
N ALA A 173 9.33 -15.22 7.43
CA ALA A 173 8.28 -15.00 6.44
C ALA A 173 8.69 -15.42 5.01
N PRO A 174 9.88 -15.11 4.50
CA PRO A 174 10.32 -15.60 3.19
C PRO A 174 10.41 -17.13 3.12
N ALA A 175 10.88 -17.80 4.18
CA ALA A 175 10.98 -19.25 4.24
C ALA A 175 9.59 -19.92 4.28
N VAL A 176 8.67 -19.38 5.08
CA VAL A 176 7.26 -19.83 5.11
C VAL A 176 6.61 -19.65 3.75
N ALA A 177 6.85 -18.53 3.08
CA ALA A 177 6.32 -18.26 1.74
C ALA A 177 6.80 -19.29 0.70
N MET A 178 8.07 -19.73 0.77
CA MET A 178 8.55 -20.81 -0.10
C MET A 178 7.75 -22.11 0.12
N GLY A 179 7.45 -22.45 1.37
CA GLY A 179 6.62 -23.61 1.70
C GLY A 179 5.18 -23.48 1.18
N VAL A 180 4.56 -22.29 1.38
CA VAL A 180 3.21 -22.00 0.88
C VAL A 180 3.19 -22.07 -0.65
N ARG A 181 4.16 -21.45 -1.34
CA ARG A 181 4.25 -21.47 -2.81
C ARG A 181 4.42 -22.90 -3.34
N ALA A 182 5.32 -23.68 -2.74
CA ALA A 182 5.51 -25.06 -3.13
C ALA A 182 4.22 -25.91 -3.01
N MET A 183 3.45 -25.70 -1.93
CA MET A 183 2.17 -26.38 -1.77
C MET A 183 1.13 -25.89 -2.79
N TRP A 184 1.03 -24.59 -3.04
CA TRP A 184 0.12 -24.04 -4.04
C TRP A 184 0.44 -24.56 -5.45
N ASP A 185 1.72 -24.67 -5.80
CA ASP A 185 2.16 -25.22 -7.09
C ASP A 185 1.76 -26.71 -7.23
N ARG A 186 1.94 -27.47 -6.15
CA ARG A 186 1.53 -28.88 -6.10
C ARG A 186 0.02 -29.06 -6.24
N GLN A 187 -0.76 -28.11 -5.72
CA GLN A 187 -2.23 -28.09 -5.82
C GLN A 187 -2.75 -27.48 -7.13
N GLY A 188 -1.89 -27.08 -8.05
CA GLY A 188 -2.28 -26.42 -9.30
C GLY A 188 -2.72 -24.96 -9.15
N LEU A 189 -2.49 -24.33 -7.98
CA LEU A 189 -2.89 -22.96 -7.68
C LEU A 189 -1.86 -21.90 -8.16
N LYS A 190 -1.24 -22.15 -9.32
CA LYS A 190 -0.21 -21.28 -9.91
C LYS A 190 -0.69 -19.86 -10.23
N HIS A 191 -1.99 -19.69 -10.44
CA HIS A 191 -2.61 -18.39 -10.70
C HIS A 191 -2.63 -17.46 -9.48
N LYS A 192 -2.43 -17.99 -8.28
CA LYS A 192 -2.45 -17.20 -7.05
C LYS A 192 -1.17 -16.39 -6.88
N ARG A 193 -1.34 -15.17 -6.39
CA ARG A 193 -0.29 -14.19 -6.09
C ARG A 193 0.03 -14.25 -4.60
N LEU A 194 1.22 -14.73 -4.28
CA LEU A 194 1.71 -14.82 -2.90
C LEU A 194 2.61 -13.62 -2.62
N TRP A 195 2.21 -12.82 -1.65
CA TRP A 195 2.96 -11.67 -1.19
C TRP A 195 3.54 -11.90 0.20
N VAL A 196 4.82 -11.62 0.34
CA VAL A 196 5.50 -11.49 1.64
C VAL A 196 5.47 -10.01 2.03
N LEU A 197 5.04 -9.72 3.25
CA LEU A 197 5.07 -8.37 3.81
C LEU A 197 6.10 -8.32 4.94
N GLY A 198 6.97 -7.32 4.94
CA GLY A 198 7.90 -7.13 6.04
C GLY A 198 8.53 -5.74 6.03
N GLY A 199 8.84 -5.22 7.22
CA GLY A 199 9.57 -3.99 7.38
C GLY A 199 11.05 -4.13 7.00
N ASP A 200 11.75 -3.01 6.99
CA ASP A 200 13.19 -2.95 6.74
C ASP A 200 13.98 -3.85 7.68
N GLY A 201 13.69 -3.80 8.98
CA GLY A 201 14.36 -4.67 9.96
C GLY A 201 14.18 -6.16 9.68
N ALA A 202 12.98 -6.58 9.30
CA ALA A 202 12.70 -7.98 8.96
C ALA A 202 13.43 -8.43 7.69
N MET A 203 13.52 -7.58 6.67
CA MET A 203 14.02 -7.95 5.34
C MET A 203 15.51 -7.63 5.14
N LEU A 204 16.02 -6.54 5.72
CA LEU A 204 17.40 -6.13 5.55
C LEU A 204 18.33 -6.63 6.66
N ASP A 205 17.79 -6.91 7.84
CA ASP A 205 18.56 -7.30 9.00
C ASP A 205 18.36 -8.77 9.35
N ILE A 206 17.49 -9.09 10.30
CA ILE A 206 17.37 -10.43 10.85
C ILE A 206 16.92 -11.48 9.82
N GLY A 207 16.08 -11.11 8.86
CA GLY A 207 15.55 -12.02 7.82
C GLY A 207 16.28 -11.95 6.47
N PHE A 208 17.37 -11.19 6.37
CA PHE A 208 18.06 -10.99 5.10
C PHE A 208 18.54 -12.31 4.46
N GLN A 209 19.02 -13.24 5.25
CA GLN A 209 19.42 -14.56 4.77
C GLN A 209 18.26 -15.33 4.13
N SER A 210 17.10 -15.35 4.79
CA SER A 210 15.88 -15.99 4.28
C SER A 210 15.38 -15.32 3.02
N LEU A 211 15.41 -13.99 2.97
CA LEU A 211 15.05 -13.21 1.79
C LEU A 211 15.96 -13.56 0.61
N SER A 212 17.27 -13.47 0.79
CA SER A 212 18.25 -13.81 -0.26
C SER A 212 18.06 -15.24 -0.77
N ARG A 213 17.84 -16.20 0.14
CA ARG A 213 17.58 -17.61 -0.26
C ARG A 213 16.28 -17.74 -1.07
N MET A 214 15.22 -17.01 -0.68
CA MET A 214 13.97 -17.01 -1.41
C MET A 214 14.13 -16.39 -2.81
N LEU A 215 14.86 -15.28 -2.94
CA LEU A 215 15.14 -14.65 -4.23
C LEU A 215 15.88 -15.58 -5.19
N MET A 216 16.81 -16.40 -4.66
CA MET A 216 17.53 -17.41 -5.44
C MET A 216 16.69 -18.66 -5.76
N SER A 217 15.50 -18.82 -5.20
CA SER A 217 14.67 -20.01 -5.42
C SER A 217 14.02 -20.09 -6.80
N GLY A 218 13.88 -18.94 -7.49
CA GLY A 218 13.13 -18.83 -8.75
C GLY A 218 11.61 -18.98 -8.58
N MET A 219 11.11 -19.15 -7.36
CA MET A 219 9.67 -19.31 -7.10
C MET A 219 8.90 -18.02 -7.35
N ASP A 220 7.66 -18.13 -7.82
CA ASP A 220 6.75 -16.99 -8.02
C ASP A 220 6.23 -16.46 -6.69
N ILE A 221 7.09 -15.71 -5.99
CA ILE A 221 6.82 -15.06 -4.70
C ILE A 221 7.15 -13.58 -4.81
N LYS A 222 6.23 -12.73 -4.37
CA LYS A 222 6.40 -11.28 -4.36
C LYS A 222 6.69 -10.81 -2.94
N VAL A 223 7.56 -9.82 -2.79
CA VAL A 223 7.87 -9.19 -1.50
C VAL A 223 7.54 -7.73 -1.57
N LEU A 224 6.77 -7.24 -0.61
CA LEU A 224 6.62 -5.82 -0.34
C LEU A 224 7.43 -5.48 0.91
N VAL A 225 8.52 -4.78 0.72
CA VAL A 225 9.34 -4.27 1.82
C VAL A 225 8.82 -2.90 2.22
N LEU A 226 8.35 -2.80 3.45
CA LEU A 226 7.81 -1.59 4.06
C LEU A 226 8.97 -0.85 4.74
N ASP A 227 9.69 -0.05 3.96
CA ASP A 227 10.93 0.60 4.39
C ASP A 227 10.62 1.88 5.17
N THR A 228 10.53 1.74 6.49
CA THR A 228 10.39 2.86 7.43
C THR A 228 11.74 3.40 7.90
N GLN A 229 12.84 2.76 7.54
CA GLN A 229 14.22 3.15 7.86
C GLN A 229 14.55 3.15 9.36
N VAL A 230 13.72 2.49 10.15
CA VAL A 230 13.90 2.26 11.59
C VAL A 230 13.11 1.04 12.01
N TYR A 231 13.43 0.43 13.16
CA TYR A 231 12.56 -0.57 13.77
C TYR A 231 11.34 0.13 14.38
N SER A 232 10.35 0.45 13.55
CA SER A 232 9.21 1.30 13.93
C SER A 232 8.38 0.72 15.06
N ASN A 233 8.06 -0.58 15.01
CA ASN A 233 7.18 -1.20 15.99
C ASN A 233 7.76 -1.22 17.40
N THR A 234 9.07 -1.35 17.55
CA THR A 234 9.76 -1.40 18.83
C THR A 234 10.14 -0.02 19.36
N GLY A 235 9.88 1.04 18.58
CA GLY A 235 10.03 2.42 19.02
C GLY A 235 11.18 3.18 18.39
N GLY A 236 11.53 2.90 17.11
CA GLY A 236 12.41 3.75 16.30
C GLY A 236 13.90 3.52 16.47
N GLN A 237 14.33 2.30 16.78
CA GLN A 237 15.76 1.96 16.79
C GLN A 237 16.34 1.97 15.37
N SER A 238 17.63 2.31 15.26
CA SER A 238 18.37 2.22 14.00
C SER A 238 18.30 0.81 13.40
N SER A 239 17.97 0.75 12.10
CA SER A 239 18.15 -0.44 11.26
C SER A 239 19.31 -0.23 10.30
N THR A 240 19.66 -1.26 9.49
CA THR A 240 20.63 -1.05 8.41
C THR A 240 20.06 -0.19 7.28
N ALA A 241 18.74 -0.02 7.19
CA ALA A 241 18.09 0.89 6.24
C ALA A 241 18.12 2.37 6.68
N THR A 242 18.41 2.66 7.93
CA THR A 242 18.51 4.03 8.47
C THR A 242 19.59 4.81 7.72
N PHE A 243 19.29 6.03 7.31
CA PHE A 243 20.26 6.89 6.65
C PHE A 243 21.44 7.25 7.56
N THR A 244 22.60 7.48 6.97
CA THR A 244 23.73 8.12 7.64
C THR A 244 23.29 9.47 8.20
N ALA A 245 23.66 9.76 9.43
CA ALA A 245 23.29 10.94 10.18
C ALA A 245 21.79 11.05 10.56
N GLN A 246 20.96 10.05 10.24
CA GLN A 246 19.59 10.04 10.75
C GLN A 246 19.58 9.83 12.26
N ASP A 247 18.93 10.74 12.97
CA ASP A 247 18.74 10.62 14.42
C ASP A 247 17.64 9.57 14.68
N SER A 248 18.00 8.54 15.43
CA SER A 248 17.14 7.43 15.79
C SER A 248 17.62 6.79 17.07
N LYS A 249 16.74 6.06 17.77
CA LYS A 249 17.14 5.37 19.00
C LYS A 249 18.27 4.37 18.72
N MET A 250 19.21 4.26 19.66
CA MET A 250 20.41 3.41 19.57
C MET A 250 21.40 3.81 18.47
N SER A 251 21.23 4.97 17.83
CA SER A 251 22.27 5.58 17.02
C SER A 251 23.23 6.40 17.89
N ALA A 252 24.35 6.84 17.31
CA ALA A 252 25.32 7.67 18.02
C ALA A 252 24.65 8.95 18.56
N TYR A 253 24.91 9.26 19.82
CA TYR A 253 24.28 10.37 20.52
C TYR A 253 25.31 11.23 21.23
N GLY A 254 25.24 12.54 21.07
CA GLY A 254 26.12 13.50 21.75
C GLY A 254 26.15 14.85 21.02
N LYS A 255 26.92 15.81 21.62
CA LYS A 255 27.04 17.16 21.03
C LYS A 255 27.85 17.22 19.74
N ARG A 256 28.69 16.22 19.46
CA ARG A 256 29.59 16.20 18.32
C ARG A 256 29.20 15.20 17.25
N GLU A 257 28.62 14.07 17.62
CA GLU A 257 28.18 13.02 16.73
C GLU A 257 26.70 12.76 16.96
N HIS A 258 25.87 13.08 15.98
CA HIS A 258 24.45 12.84 16.00
C HIS A 258 24.08 11.87 14.88
N GLY A 259 23.16 10.96 15.19
CA GLY A 259 22.61 10.04 14.23
C GLY A 259 23.52 8.86 13.93
N LYS A 260 23.10 8.06 12.96
CA LYS A 260 23.80 6.85 12.55
C LYS A 260 25.10 7.17 11.82
N SER A 261 26.20 6.51 12.22
CA SER A 261 27.53 6.71 11.60
C SER A 261 27.75 5.84 10.36
N GLU A 262 27.11 4.65 10.30
CA GLU A 262 27.28 3.74 9.19
C GLU A 262 26.46 4.15 7.96
N GLN A 263 26.90 3.68 6.79
CA GLN A 263 26.14 3.84 5.57
C GLN A 263 24.89 2.98 5.55
N ARG A 264 23.88 3.42 4.83
CA ARG A 264 22.65 2.68 4.59
C ARG A 264 22.91 1.45 3.74
N LYS A 265 22.25 0.33 4.06
CA LYS A 265 22.18 -0.84 3.20
C LYS A 265 21.17 -0.60 2.06
N GLU A 266 21.62 -0.66 0.83
CA GLU A 266 20.81 -0.44 -0.37
C GLU A 266 20.22 -1.76 -0.88
N LEU A 267 19.02 -2.12 -0.37
CA LEU A 267 18.39 -3.40 -0.70
C LEU A 267 18.10 -3.54 -2.20
N ALA A 268 17.72 -2.47 -2.88
CA ALA A 268 17.45 -2.52 -4.32
C ALA A 268 18.68 -2.99 -5.11
N GLN A 269 19.85 -2.44 -4.80
CA GLN A 269 21.11 -2.82 -5.46
C GLN A 269 21.44 -4.28 -5.16
N ILE A 270 21.31 -4.71 -3.91
CA ILE A 270 21.57 -6.09 -3.51
C ILE A 270 20.59 -7.06 -4.19
N ALA A 271 19.31 -6.70 -4.27
CA ALA A 271 18.30 -7.52 -4.92
C ALA A 271 18.53 -7.67 -6.44
N ILE A 272 19.00 -6.61 -7.12
CA ILE A 272 19.36 -6.63 -8.54
C ILE A 272 20.51 -7.62 -8.82
N MET A 273 21.41 -7.82 -7.86
CA MET A 273 22.50 -8.79 -8.00
C MET A 273 22.05 -10.26 -7.94
N HIS A 274 20.80 -10.54 -7.54
CA HIS A 274 20.23 -11.87 -7.63
C HIS A 274 19.72 -12.12 -9.06
N PRO A 275 20.23 -13.12 -9.78
CA PRO A 275 19.82 -13.37 -11.16
C PRO A 275 18.31 -13.64 -11.28
N GLY A 276 17.67 -13.00 -12.24
CA GLY A 276 16.26 -13.25 -12.53
C GLY A 276 15.28 -12.74 -11.47
N VAL A 277 15.61 -11.69 -10.72
CA VAL A 277 14.73 -11.05 -9.75
C VAL A 277 14.22 -9.72 -10.30
N PHE A 278 12.89 -9.54 -10.32
CA PHE A 278 12.30 -8.24 -10.56
C PHE A 278 12.46 -7.36 -9.33
N VAL A 279 12.91 -6.12 -9.51
CA VAL A 279 13.11 -5.18 -8.40
C VAL A 279 12.47 -3.84 -8.74
N ALA A 280 11.69 -3.30 -7.81
CA ALA A 280 11.21 -1.93 -7.88
C ALA A 280 11.44 -1.21 -6.56
N GLN A 281 11.78 0.07 -6.62
CA GLN A 281 11.85 0.97 -5.48
C GLN A 281 10.87 2.11 -5.72
N THR A 282 9.95 2.35 -4.79
CA THR A 282 8.79 3.21 -5.02
C THR A 282 8.24 3.80 -3.72
N THR A 283 7.18 4.60 -3.82
CA THR A 283 6.40 5.09 -2.67
C THR A 283 4.95 5.34 -3.08
N PRO A 284 3.97 5.17 -2.16
CA PRO A 284 2.57 5.50 -2.40
C PRO A 284 2.31 6.93 -2.88
N ALA A 285 3.17 7.88 -2.54
CA ALA A 285 3.03 9.28 -2.99
C ALA A 285 3.26 9.45 -4.51
N HIS A 286 3.96 8.52 -5.14
CA HIS A 286 4.09 8.44 -6.60
C HIS A 286 3.14 7.35 -7.15
N ILE A 287 1.84 7.60 -7.05
CA ILE A 287 0.74 6.66 -7.26
C ILE A 287 0.89 5.83 -8.54
N ASN A 288 1.16 6.49 -9.67
CA ASN A 288 1.30 5.81 -10.96
C ASN A 288 2.52 4.88 -11.00
N HIS A 289 3.64 5.30 -10.41
CA HIS A 289 4.84 4.48 -10.33
C HIS A 289 4.61 3.28 -9.41
N PHE A 290 4.00 3.51 -8.26
CA PHE A 290 3.67 2.47 -7.29
C PHE A 290 2.78 1.38 -7.91
N TYR A 291 1.66 1.77 -8.52
CA TYR A 291 0.75 0.79 -9.14
C TYR A 291 1.38 0.04 -10.30
N ARG A 292 2.16 0.71 -11.15
CA ARG A 292 2.89 0.04 -12.23
C ARG A 292 3.90 -0.98 -11.69
N ALA A 293 4.64 -0.63 -10.63
CA ALA A 293 5.57 -1.55 -9.97
C ALA A 293 4.86 -2.78 -9.40
N ILE A 294 3.71 -2.59 -8.70
CA ILE A 294 2.92 -3.70 -8.17
C ILE A 294 2.38 -4.61 -9.28
N LEU A 295 1.82 -4.04 -10.34
CA LEU A 295 1.28 -4.82 -11.44
C LEU A 295 2.38 -5.58 -12.20
N ALA A 296 3.52 -4.93 -12.47
CA ALA A 296 4.67 -5.57 -13.11
C ALA A 296 5.25 -6.69 -12.25
N ALA A 297 5.35 -6.50 -10.94
CA ALA A 297 5.75 -7.53 -10.00
C ALA A 297 4.78 -8.73 -10.02
N ASN A 298 3.47 -8.48 -10.06
CA ASN A 298 2.47 -9.55 -10.16
C ASN A 298 2.54 -10.34 -11.48
N GLU A 299 2.90 -9.68 -12.58
CA GLU A 299 3.03 -10.30 -13.91
C GLU A 299 4.35 -11.05 -14.07
N TYR A 300 5.36 -10.69 -13.31
CA TYR A 300 6.67 -11.33 -13.38
C TYR A 300 6.61 -12.79 -12.91
N PRO A 301 7.05 -13.78 -13.72
CA PRO A 301 6.86 -15.21 -13.41
C PRO A 301 7.96 -15.77 -12.49
N GLY A 302 8.43 -15.01 -11.53
CA GLY A 302 9.50 -15.37 -10.62
C GLY A 302 9.51 -14.49 -9.37
N PRO A 303 10.60 -14.52 -8.60
CA PRO A 303 10.71 -13.71 -7.41
C PRO A 303 10.75 -12.22 -7.76
N ALA A 304 10.00 -11.42 -7.00
CA ALA A 304 9.96 -9.99 -7.19
C ALA A 304 10.05 -9.26 -5.84
N VAL A 305 10.77 -8.16 -5.80
CA VAL A 305 10.89 -7.29 -4.61
C VAL A 305 10.41 -5.89 -4.96
N VAL A 306 9.43 -5.41 -4.25
CA VAL A 306 9.00 -4.01 -4.30
C VAL A 306 9.34 -3.38 -2.96
N ILE A 307 10.26 -2.43 -2.97
CA ILE A 307 10.71 -1.70 -1.79
C ILE A 307 9.95 -0.38 -1.78
N THR A 308 9.17 -0.14 -0.75
CA THR A 308 8.37 1.08 -0.65
C THR A 308 8.79 1.93 0.54
N TYR A 309 9.14 3.18 0.29
CA TYR A 309 9.31 4.15 1.35
C TYR A 309 7.98 4.34 2.10
N ALA A 310 7.98 4.07 3.38
CA ALA A 310 6.80 4.04 4.22
C ALA A 310 7.03 4.90 5.47
N PRO A 311 6.74 6.22 5.45
CA PRO A 311 6.98 7.08 6.60
C PRO A 311 6.28 6.58 7.86
N CYS A 312 6.97 6.68 8.99
CA CYS A 312 6.46 6.39 10.31
C CYS A 312 6.28 7.69 11.09
N MET A 313 5.05 8.11 11.35
CA MET A 313 4.77 9.42 11.98
C MET A 313 5.46 9.57 13.34
N PRO A 314 5.29 8.61 14.29
CA PRO A 314 5.90 8.73 15.61
C PRO A 314 7.43 8.75 15.57
N GLU A 315 8.03 7.85 14.79
CA GLU A 315 9.47 7.62 14.85
C GLU A 315 10.27 8.56 13.93
N HIS A 316 9.61 9.16 12.92
CA HIS A 316 10.20 10.22 12.13
C HIS A 316 9.90 11.62 12.70
N GLY A 317 9.07 11.73 13.77
CA GLY A 317 8.71 13.00 14.37
C GLY A 317 7.94 13.93 13.44
N ILE A 318 7.11 13.39 12.55
CA ILE A 318 6.33 14.15 11.58
C ILE A 318 4.84 14.11 11.91
N GLY A 319 4.07 15.08 11.40
CA GLY A 319 2.62 15.13 11.59
C GLY A 319 1.89 13.97 10.94
N ASP A 320 0.71 13.64 11.45
CA ASP A 320 -0.14 12.54 10.97
C ASP A 320 -0.56 12.68 9.51
N ASP A 321 -0.57 13.92 8.99
CA ASP A 321 -0.90 14.28 7.61
C ASP A 321 0.34 14.47 6.71
N ALA A 322 1.53 14.21 7.21
CA ALA A 322 2.78 14.53 6.50
C ALA A 322 3.34 13.40 5.63
N ALA A 323 2.78 12.18 5.68
CA ALA A 323 3.36 11.02 5.00
C ALA A 323 3.50 11.21 3.49
N PHE A 324 2.49 11.80 2.84
CA PHE A 324 2.52 12.06 1.40
C PHE A 324 3.62 13.07 1.02
N GLY A 325 3.69 14.19 1.73
CA GLY A 325 4.72 15.22 1.53
C GLY A 325 6.13 14.70 1.80
N GLN A 326 6.31 13.98 2.93
CA GLN A 326 7.59 13.37 3.29
C GLN A 326 8.06 12.36 2.24
N SER A 327 7.15 11.55 1.71
CA SER A 327 7.47 10.58 0.65
C SER A 327 7.89 11.25 -0.65
N LYS A 328 7.25 12.36 -1.02
CA LYS A 328 7.67 13.17 -2.18
C LYS A 328 9.05 13.76 -1.96
N LEU A 329 9.31 14.36 -0.80
CA LEU A 329 10.60 14.93 -0.46
C LEU A 329 11.73 13.89 -0.51
N ALA A 330 11.47 12.64 -0.05
CA ALA A 330 12.44 11.57 -0.12
C ALA A 330 12.84 11.24 -1.57
N VAL A 331 11.89 11.29 -2.51
CA VAL A 331 12.17 11.08 -3.95
C VAL A 331 12.84 12.30 -4.56
N ASP A 332 12.32 13.49 -4.33
CA ASP A 332 12.81 14.73 -4.94
C ASP A 332 14.25 15.07 -4.49
N SER A 333 14.58 14.78 -3.23
CA SER A 333 15.93 14.89 -2.68
C SER A 333 16.89 13.79 -3.15
N ARG A 334 16.39 12.76 -3.86
CA ARG A 334 17.12 11.56 -4.25
C ARG A 334 17.59 10.69 -3.07
N ALA A 335 17.09 10.92 -1.88
CA ALA A 335 17.34 10.05 -0.74
C ALA A 335 16.71 8.67 -0.95
N PHE A 336 15.57 8.60 -1.64
CA PHE A 336 14.89 7.37 -1.99
C PHE A 336 14.45 7.41 -3.48
N PRO A 337 15.36 7.17 -4.44
CA PRO A 337 15.05 7.30 -5.85
C PRO A 337 14.05 6.23 -6.33
N LEU A 338 13.21 6.60 -7.27
CA LEU A 338 12.35 5.63 -7.97
C LEU A 338 13.19 4.77 -8.90
N LEU A 339 12.94 3.45 -8.89
CA LEU A 339 13.67 2.47 -9.68
C LEU A 339 12.73 1.34 -10.13
N VAL A 340 12.94 0.84 -11.33
CA VAL A 340 12.41 -0.45 -11.80
C VAL A 340 13.52 -1.18 -12.52
N HIS A 341 13.74 -2.44 -12.16
CA HIS A 341 14.60 -3.39 -12.83
C HIS A 341 13.79 -4.61 -13.22
N ASP A 342 13.59 -4.81 -14.52
CA ASP A 342 12.88 -5.97 -15.05
C ASP A 342 13.87 -6.83 -15.88
N PRO A 343 14.25 -8.02 -15.40
CA PRO A 343 15.19 -8.88 -16.13
C PRO A 343 14.74 -9.26 -17.55
N ARG A 344 13.46 -9.10 -17.86
CA ARG A 344 12.91 -9.41 -19.20
C ARG A 344 13.14 -8.29 -20.22
N ALA A 345 13.48 -7.07 -19.75
CA ALA A 345 13.59 -5.90 -20.63
C ALA A 345 14.83 -5.92 -21.52
N GLY A 346 15.88 -6.70 -21.16
CA GLY A 346 17.10 -6.82 -21.94
C GLY A 346 18.13 -7.71 -21.30
N GLU A 347 19.32 -7.80 -21.93
CA GLU A 347 20.43 -8.62 -21.45
C GLU A 347 21.36 -7.86 -20.51
N THR A 348 21.51 -6.56 -20.72
CA THR A 348 22.40 -5.71 -19.92
C THR A 348 21.65 -4.98 -18.81
N LEU A 349 22.36 -4.57 -17.75
CA LEU A 349 21.79 -3.76 -16.66
C LEU A 349 21.22 -2.42 -17.13
N LYS A 350 21.71 -1.88 -18.23
CA LYS A 350 21.21 -0.63 -18.79
C LYS A 350 19.84 -0.79 -19.44
N GLU A 351 19.55 -1.96 -19.97
CA GLU A 351 18.28 -2.28 -20.64
C GLU A 351 17.21 -2.73 -19.63
N ARG A 352 17.63 -3.31 -18.52
CA ARG A 352 16.77 -3.82 -17.43
C ARG A 352 16.37 -2.73 -16.47
#